data_8ed3202003553d866a05159bfbf7bb8d
#
_entry.id   8ed3202003553d866a05159bfbf7bb8d
#
_cell.length_a   1.000
_cell.length_b   1.000
_cell.length_c   1.000
_cell.angle_alpha   90.00
_cell.angle_beta   90.00
_cell.angle_gamma   90.00
#
_symmetry.space_group_name_H-M   'P 1'
#
loop_
_entity.id
_entity.type
_entity.pdbx_description
1 polymer ?
#
loop_
_entity_poly.entity_id
_entity_poly.type
_entity_poly.pdbx_seq_one_letter_code
_entity_poly.pdbx_strand_id
1 'polypeptide(L)'
;MDSPDDPNKKNDPNPQPGNPPNDLGTFAQQFQHQPVAARVPERIARGVFTTGVLVLDSPNEFVLDFLQGLTRPFQIAARVIVVPAVMEQIVTAAGDNLDKYTQSYGLPPQLPKPPQKRPTIAEIYENFKLSDDLLSGAYSNSVMVGHSPSEFFFDFITGFYPTAAVSARIMTSAHHMPRIVDTLKMAMQQYRNRYNPPPNNG
;
A
#
# COMPACT_ATOMS: atom_id res chain seq x y z
N MET A 1 -58.31 24.46 -51.42
CA MET A 1 -58.77 23.32 -50.67
C MET A 1 -57.77 23.12 -49.54
N ASP A 2 -58.27 23.52 -48.47
CA ASP A 2 -57.67 23.63 -47.15
C ASP A 2 -57.19 22.31 -46.58
N SER A 3 -56.13 22.38 -45.85
CA SER A 3 -55.83 21.42 -44.78
C SER A 3 -55.28 22.19 -43.58
N PRO A 4 -55.82 21.93 -42.39
CA PRO A 4 -55.69 22.82 -41.26
C PRO A 4 -54.46 22.50 -40.41
N ASP A 5 -54.03 23.56 -39.76
CA ASP A 5 -53.02 23.62 -38.65
C ASP A 5 -53.28 22.59 -37.59
N ASP A 6 -52.17 21.94 -37.14
CA ASP A 6 -52.12 21.13 -35.93
C ASP A 6 -51.59 21.99 -34.77
N PRO A 7 -52.42 22.33 -33.77
CA PRO A 7 -52.03 23.22 -32.66
C PRO A 7 -51.52 22.49 -31.43
N ASN A 8 -50.69 21.44 -31.56
CA ASN A 8 -50.25 20.72 -30.37
C ASN A 8 -48.77 20.33 -30.32
N LYS A 9 -47.88 21.31 -30.68
CA LYS A 9 -46.48 21.20 -30.24
C LYS A 9 -46.38 21.72 -28.82
N LYS A 10 -46.54 20.79 -27.85
CA LYS A 10 -46.18 21.00 -26.46
C LYS A 10 -44.68 21.18 -26.38
N ASN A 11 -44.23 22.32 -25.92
CA ASN A 11 -42.89 22.61 -25.47
C ASN A 11 -42.54 21.62 -24.36
N ASP A 12 -41.56 20.75 -24.61
CA ASP A 12 -40.93 20.00 -23.56
C ASP A 12 -40.11 20.96 -22.68
N PRO A 13 -40.37 21.06 -21.39
CA PRO A 13 -39.52 21.84 -20.50
C PRO A 13 -38.16 21.15 -20.39
N ASN A 14 -37.13 21.92 -20.71
CA ASN A 14 -35.73 21.63 -20.43
C ASN A 14 -35.58 20.99 -19.05
N PRO A 15 -35.01 19.76 -18.90
CA PRO A 15 -34.84 19.17 -17.61
C PRO A 15 -33.85 20.01 -16.78
N GLN A 16 -34.36 20.66 -15.75
CA GLN A 16 -33.53 21.31 -14.74
C GLN A 16 -32.61 20.21 -14.11
N PRO A 17 -31.32 20.51 -13.85
CA PRO A 17 -30.48 19.61 -13.11
C PRO A 17 -31.12 19.39 -11.72
N GLY A 18 -31.64 18.19 -11.52
CA GLY A 18 -32.26 17.81 -10.25
C GLY A 18 -31.28 17.99 -9.11
N ASN A 19 -31.73 18.58 -8.01
CA ASN A 19 -31.00 18.58 -6.76
C ASN A 19 -30.58 17.15 -6.42
N PRO A 20 -29.34 16.91 -5.97
CA PRO A 20 -28.94 15.59 -5.51
C PRO A 20 -29.91 15.13 -4.40
N PRO A 21 -30.31 13.86 -4.38
CA PRO A 21 -31.21 13.36 -3.37
C PRO A 21 -30.58 13.55 -1.99
N ASN A 22 -31.36 14.09 -1.05
CA ASN A 22 -30.94 14.36 0.34
C ASN A 22 -30.68 13.08 1.16
N ASP A 23 -30.86 11.90 0.59
CA ASP A 23 -30.61 10.62 1.23
C ASP A 23 -29.31 10.01 0.68
N LEU A 24 -28.19 10.33 1.32
CA LEU A 24 -26.88 9.75 1.03
C LEU A 24 -26.69 8.34 1.64
N GLY A 25 -27.76 7.76 2.23
CA GLY A 25 -27.62 6.59 3.08
C GLY A 25 -27.56 5.23 2.39
N THR A 26 -27.91 5.10 1.09
CA THR A 26 -28.19 3.74 0.55
C THR A 26 -27.85 3.56 -0.93
N PHE A 27 -26.64 3.89 -1.32
CA PHE A 27 -26.14 3.49 -2.65
C PHE A 27 -25.08 2.40 -2.53
N ALA A 28 -25.48 1.13 -2.63
CA ALA A 28 -24.54 0.05 -2.85
C ALA A 28 -24.31 -0.09 -4.37
N GLN A 29 -23.14 0.30 -4.84
CA GLN A 29 -22.73 0.11 -6.23
C GLN A 29 -21.58 -0.87 -6.28
N GLN A 30 -21.72 -1.94 -7.04
CA GLN A 30 -20.68 -2.94 -7.22
C GLN A 30 -19.66 -2.43 -8.24
N PHE A 31 -18.42 -2.26 -7.80
CA PHE A 31 -17.31 -1.90 -8.68
C PHE A 31 -16.55 -3.14 -9.12
N GLN A 32 -16.31 -3.27 -10.42
CA GLN A 32 -15.28 -4.15 -10.92
C GLN A 32 -13.96 -3.37 -10.98
N HIS A 33 -12.97 -3.84 -10.23
CA HIS A 33 -11.60 -3.33 -10.35
C HIS A 33 -11.07 -3.63 -11.76
N GLN A 34 -10.95 -2.61 -12.60
CA GLN A 34 -10.14 -2.71 -13.81
C GLN A 34 -8.70 -2.30 -13.45
N PRO A 35 -7.67 -2.97 -14.01
CA PRO A 35 -6.29 -2.55 -13.84
C PRO A 35 -6.05 -1.24 -14.60
N VAL A 36 -6.38 -0.13 -13.95
CA VAL A 36 -6.07 1.21 -14.44
C VAL A 36 -4.71 1.58 -13.89
N ALA A 37 -3.84 2.16 -14.71
CA ALA A 37 -2.57 2.71 -14.25
C ALA A 37 -2.84 3.68 -13.09
N ALA A 38 -2.30 3.39 -11.91
CA ALA A 38 -2.48 4.22 -10.74
C ALA A 38 -1.83 5.60 -10.98
N ARG A 39 -2.57 6.66 -10.69
CA ARG A 39 -2.01 8.02 -10.71
C ARG A 39 -0.99 8.17 -9.59
N VAL A 40 0.16 8.77 -9.88
CA VAL A 40 1.15 9.13 -8.86
C VAL A 40 0.94 10.61 -8.50
N PRO A 41 0.43 10.93 -7.29
CA PRO A 41 0.32 12.32 -6.86
C PRO A 41 1.70 12.97 -6.74
N GLU A 42 1.82 14.25 -7.04
CA GLU A 42 3.10 14.97 -7.05
C GLU A 42 3.86 14.85 -5.71
N ARG A 43 3.15 14.97 -4.58
CA ARG A 43 3.71 14.82 -3.23
C ARG A 43 4.33 13.44 -2.98
N ILE A 44 3.88 12.39 -3.70
CA ILE A 44 4.32 10.99 -3.56
C ILE A 44 5.40 10.64 -4.60
N ALA A 45 5.47 11.40 -5.71
CA ALA A 45 6.31 11.06 -6.86
C ALA A 45 7.80 10.89 -6.50
N ARG A 46 8.31 11.67 -5.54
CA ARG A 46 9.71 11.57 -5.07
C ARG A 46 10.01 10.27 -4.34
N GLY A 47 8.99 9.67 -3.72
CA GLY A 47 9.17 8.54 -2.82
C GLY A 47 9.98 8.86 -1.56
N VAL A 48 10.13 7.87 -0.70
CA VAL A 48 10.99 7.94 0.48
C VAL A 48 11.95 6.76 0.49
N PHE A 49 13.19 7.00 0.95
CA PHE A 49 14.18 5.94 1.06
C PHE A 49 14.09 5.26 2.43
N THR A 50 14.18 3.92 2.43
CA THR A 50 14.17 3.11 3.65
C THR A 50 15.38 2.20 3.74
N THR A 51 15.78 1.88 4.97
CA THR A 51 16.82 0.91 5.31
C THR A 51 16.24 -0.36 5.96
N GLY A 52 14.93 -0.40 6.23
CA GLY A 52 14.27 -1.52 6.86
C GLY A 52 12.80 -1.25 7.10
N VAL A 53 12.09 -2.23 7.62
CA VAL A 53 10.68 -2.16 7.96
C VAL A 53 10.43 -2.75 9.34
N LEU A 54 9.58 -2.07 10.13
CA LEU A 54 8.94 -2.61 11.32
C LEU A 54 7.50 -2.98 10.94
N VAL A 55 7.06 -4.17 11.35
CA VAL A 55 5.71 -4.64 11.08
C VAL A 55 4.99 -4.84 12.40
N LEU A 56 3.84 -4.19 12.55
CA LEU A 56 2.88 -4.42 13.63
C LEU A 56 1.65 -5.10 13.04
N ASP A 57 1.04 -6.00 13.79
CA ASP A 57 -0.14 -6.72 13.35
C ASP A 57 -1.29 -6.63 14.39
N SER A 58 -2.49 -6.57 13.90
CA SER A 58 -3.74 -6.77 14.63
C SER A 58 -4.58 -7.83 13.88
N PRO A 59 -5.71 -8.30 14.42
CA PRO A 59 -6.54 -9.28 13.71
C PRO A 59 -6.97 -8.85 12.30
N ASN A 60 -7.11 -7.55 12.06
CA ASN A 60 -7.73 -7.01 10.85
C ASN A 60 -6.75 -6.26 9.94
N GLU A 61 -5.62 -5.77 10.45
CA GLU A 61 -4.68 -4.95 9.71
C GLU A 61 -3.22 -5.16 10.11
N PHE A 62 -2.35 -4.82 9.17
CA PHE A 62 -0.92 -4.65 9.39
C PHE A 62 -0.56 -3.17 9.27
N VAL A 63 0.33 -2.70 10.14
CA VAL A 63 1.00 -1.41 10.04
C VAL A 63 2.45 -1.65 9.65
N LEU A 64 2.86 -1.11 8.51
CA LEU A 64 4.21 -1.19 7.98
C LEU A 64 4.90 0.16 8.17
N ASP A 65 5.84 0.23 9.12
CA ASP A 65 6.67 1.42 9.36
C ASP A 65 8.00 1.27 8.65
N PHE A 66 8.23 2.04 7.61
CA PHE A 66 9.46 2.05 6.85
C PHE A 66 10.49 2.95 7.51
N LEU A 67 11.62 2.38 7.91
CA LEU A 67 12.64 3.00 8.75
C LEU A 67 13.74 3.65 7.91
N GLN A 68 14.09 4.88 8.23
CA GLN A 68 15.28 5.55 7.68
C GLN A 68 16.32 5.70 8.78
N GLY A 69 17.35 4.83 8.75
CA GLY A 69 18.40 4.74 9.76
C GLY A 69 19.80 5.12 9.28
N LEU A 70 19.93 5.85 8.15
CA LEU A 70 21.24 6.24 7.61
C LEU A 70 21.89 7.38 8.39
N THR A 71 21.09 8.39 8.74
CA THR A 71 21.57 9.62 9.42
C THR A 71 20.67 9.96 10.59
N ARG A 72 21.23 10.57 11.61
CA ARG A 72 20.45 11.06 12.76
C ARG A 72 19.81 12.43 12.45
N PRO A 73 18.61 12.72 12.96
CA PRO A 73 17.79 11.80 13.75
C PRO A 73 17.23 10.65 12.88
N PHE A 74 17.22 9.42 13.40
CA PHE A 74 16.52 8.30 12.76
C PHE A 74 15.03 8.61 12.72
N GLN A 75 14.36 8.17 11.65
CA GLN A 75 12.95 8.50 11.47
C GLN A 75 12.20 7.37 10.79
N ILE A 76 10.91 7.31 11.06
CA ILE A 76 9.96 6.54 10.27
C ILE A 76 9.66 7.39 9.04
N ALA A 77 10.08 6.90 7.87
CA ALA A 77 9.99 7.63 6.60
C ALA A 77 8.60 7.52 5.97
N ALA A 78 7.89 6.43 6.24
CA ALA A 78 6.50 6.23 5.84
C ALA A 78 5.84 5.19 6.75
N ARG A 79 4.52 5.34 6.94
CA ARG A 79 3.63 4.35 7.56
C ARG A 79 2.56 3.96 6.57
N VAL A 80 2.40 2.66 6.33
CA VAL A 80 1.37 2.12 5.44
C VAL A 80 0.51 1.13 6.21
N ILE A 81 -0.81 1.20 5.99
CA ILE A 81 -1.79 0.32 6.62
C ILE A 81 -2.41 -0.55 5.53
N VAL A 82 -2.40 -1.86 5.74
CA VAL A 82 -2.92 -2.85 4.80
C VAL A 82 -3.70 -3.94 5.54
N VAL A 83 -4.69 -4.52 4.86
CA VAL A 83 -5.39 -5.71 5.37
C VAL A 83 -4.56 -6.98 5.14
N PRO A 84 -4.80 -8.08 5.86
CA PRO A 84 -4.01 -9.31 5.76
C PRO A 84 -3.89 -9.87 4.35
N ALA A 85 -4.95 -9.81 3.55
CA ALA A 85 -4.92 -10.28 2.16
C ALA A 85 -3.95 -9.46 1.28
N VAL A 86 -3.81 -8.15 1.53
CA VAL A 86 -2.85 -7.30 0.83
C VAL A 86 -1.43 -7.55 1.35
N MET A 87 -1.27 -7.84 2.65
CA MET A 87 0.03 -8.23 3.21
C MET A 87 0.57 -9.50 2.54
N GLU A 88 -0.28 -10.49 2.24
CA GLU A 88 0.12 -11.68 1.47
C GLU A 88 0.60 -11.33 0.06
N GLN A 89 -0.08 -10.41 -0.61
CA GLN A 89 0.35 -9.91 -1.93
C GLN A 89 1.70 -9.20 -1.86
N ILE A 90 1.94 -8.39 -0.82
CA ILE A 90 3.21 -7.69 -0.60
C ILE A 90 4.35 -8.71 -0.43
N VAL A 91 4.17 -9.72 0.43
CA VAL A 91 5.16 -10.77 0.67
C VAL A 91 5.51 -11.52 -0.63
N THR A 92 4.49 -11.88 -1.40
CA THR A 92 4.66 -12.56 -2.69
C THR A 92 5.37 -11.68 -3.70
N ALA A 93 4.87 -10.47 -3.93
CA ALA A 93 5.44 -9.55 -4.92
C ALA A 93 6.88 -9.14 -4.60
N ALA A 94 7.19 -8.93 -3.31
CA ALA A 94 8.53 -8.62 -2.86
C ALA A 94 9.49 -9.80 -3.05
N GLY A 95 9.06 -11.01 -2.72
CA GLY A 95 9.82 -12.24 -2.94
C GLY A 95 10.11 -12.48 -4.41
N ASP A 96 9.09 -12.46 -5.25
CA ASP A 96 9.21 -12.68 -6.71
C ASP A 96 10.14 -11.64 -7.37
N ASN A 97 10.09 -10.38 -6.92
CA ASN A 97 10.98 -9.36 -7.44
C ASN A 97 12.43 -9.55 -6.98
N LEU A 98 12.65 -10.02 -5.76
CA LEU A 98 14.00 -10.37 -5.28
C LEU A 98 14.57 -11.55 -6.06
N ASP A 99 13.75 -12.55 -6.39
CA ASP A 99 14.15 -13.70 -7.20
C ASP A 99 14.50 -13.28 -8.64
N LYS A 100 13.67 -12.42 -9.27
CA LYS A 100 13.94 -11.84 -10.60
C LYS A 100 15.23 -11.01 -10.60
N TYR A 101 15.41 -10.19 -9.55
CA TYR A 101 16.66 -9.44 -9.37
C TYR A 101 17.86 -10.38 -9.33
N THR A 102 17.79 -11.42 -8.52
CA THR A 102 18.88 -12.40 -8.35
C THR A 102 19.21 -13.12 -9.66
N GLN A 103 18.20 -13.46 -10.45
CA GLN A 103 18.38 -14.06 -11.77
C GLN A 103 19.07 -13.11 -12.76
N SER A 104 18.79 -11.82 -12.68
CA SER A 104 19.30 -10.83 -13.64
C SER A 104 20.65 -10.24 -13.25
N TYR A 105 20.91 -10.06 -11.95
CA TYR A 105 22.05 -9.30 -11.43
C TYR A 105 22.90 -10.07 -10.41
N GLY A 106 22.51 -11.29 -10.04
CA GLY A 106 23.14 -12.05 -8.98
C GLY A 106 22.61 -11.72 -7.60
N LEU A 107 23.14 -12.40 -6.58
CA LEU A 107 22.73 -12.15 -5.20
C LEU A 107 23.02 -10.72 -4.75
N PRO A 108 22.08 -10.03 -4.12
CA PRO A 108 22.34 -8.72 -3.54
C PRO A 108 23.52 -8.80 -2.55
N PRO A 109 24.37 -7.77 -2.49
CA PRO A 109 25.46 -7.72 -1.52
C PRO A 109 24.90 -7.85 -0.09
N GLN A 110 25.51 -8.73 0.70
CA GLN A 110 25.00 -9.03 2.04
C GLN A 110 25.39 -7.95 3.05
N LEU A 111 24.42 -7.51 3.82
CA LEU A 111 24.66 -6.66 4.99
C LEU A 111 25.28 -7.50 6.15
N PRO A 112 26.07 -6.88 7.04
CA PRO A 112 26.54 -7.53 8.25
C PRO A 112 25.37 -8.17 9.01
N LYS A 113 25.61 -9.30 9.67
CA LYS A 113 24.56 -9.96 10.47
C LYS A 113 23.98 -8.98 11.49
N PRO A 114 22.65 -8.96 11.67
CA PRO A 114 22.04 -8.13 12.69
C PRO A 114 22.55 -8.53 14.09
N PRO A 115 22.53 -7.61 15.07
CA PRO A 115 22.91 -7.94 16.43
C PRO A 115 22.04 -9.09 16.96
N GLN A 116 22.63 -9.93 17.82
CA GLN A 116 21.93 -11.11 18.38
C GLN A 116 20.66 -10.73 19.15
N LYS A 117 20.70 -9.59 19.87
CA LYS A 117 19.54 -9.04 20.55
C LYS A 117 18.85 -8.04 19.62
N ARG A 118 17.65 -8.39 19.16
CA ARG A 118 16.81 -7.46 18.42
C ARG A 118 16.21 -6.42 19.36
N PRO A 119 16.18 -5.13 18.99
CA PRO A 119 15.49 -4.13 19.79
C PRO A 119 14.00 -4.45 19.89
N THR A 120 13.43 -4.12 21.03
CA THR A 120 11.97 -4.19 21.23
C THR A 120 11.26 -3.11 20.40
N ILE A 121 9.97 -3.25 20.20
CA ILE A 121 9.14 -2.23 19.52
C ILE A 121 9.28 -0.87 20.23
N ALA A 122 9.24 -0.84 21.57
CA ALA A 122 9.41 0.38 22.36
C ALA A 122 10.76 1.04 22.09
N GLU A 123 11.86 0.28 22.16
CA GLU A 123 13.21 0.78 21.88
C GLU A 123 13.33 1.33 20.44
N ILE A 124 12.60 0.76 19.47
CA ILE A 124 12.59 1.29 18.11
C ILE A 124 11.90 2.66 18.09
N TYR A 125 10.70 2.80 18.67
CA TYR A 125 9.98 4.08 18.71
C TYR A 125 10.64 5.15 19.57
N GLU A 126 11.46 4.78 20.54
CA GLU A 126 12.33 5.73 21.28
C GLU A 126 13.48 6.28 20.40
N ASN A 127 13.99 5.47 19.48
CA ASN A 127 15.12 5.84 18.63
C ASN A 127 14.72 6.43 17.27
N PHE A 128 13.55 6.08 16.74
CA PHE A 128 13.02 6.53 15.46
C PHE A 128 11.89 7.52 15.67
N LYS A 129 12.07 8.74 15.17
CA LYS A 129 11.03 9.76 15.23
C LYS A 129 9.90 9.40 14.27
N LEU A 130 8.68 9.35 14.78
CA LEU A 130 7.45 9.32 14.00
C LEU A 130 6.83 10.72 14.00
N SER A 131 6.68 11.33 12.83
CA SER A 131 6.05 12.66 12.70
C SER A 131 4.53 12.55 12.77
N ASP A 132 3.88 13.63 13.21
CA ASP A 132 2.41 13.69 13.31
C ASP A 132 1.71 13.43 11.97
N ASP A 133 2.32 13.88 10.87
CA ASP A 133 1.78 13.66 9.51
C ASP A 133 1.69 12.17 9.11
N LEU A 134 2.47 11.31 9.77
CA LEU A 134 2.51 9.88 9.50
C LEU A 134 1.71 9.04 10.51
N LEU A 135 1.21 9.63 11.61
CA LEU A 135 0.55 8.88 12.69
C LEU A 135 -0.63 8.03 12.19
N SER A 136 -1.48 8.59 11.34
CA SER A 136 -2.64 7.88 10.78
C SER A 136 -2.29 6.86 9.70
N GLY A 137 -1.09 6.97 9.12
CA GLY A 137 -0.65 6.11 8.03
C GLY A 137 -1.38 6.33 6.70
N ALA A 138 -0.82 5.77 5.63
CA ALA A 138 -1.44 5.74 4.32
C ALA A 138 -2.09 4.36 4.11
N TYR A 139 -3.40 4.31 3.91
CA TYR A 139 -4.09 3.07 3.57
C TYR A 139 -3.73 2.61 2.15
N SER A 140 -3.61 1.29 1.98
CA SER A 140 -3.39 0.68 0.66
C SER A 140 -4.13 -0.65 0.55
N ASN A 141 -4.72 -0.92 -0.63
CA ASN A 141 -5.39 -2.17 -0.95
C ASN A 141 -4.74 -2.93 -2.11
N SER A 142 -3.59 -2.45 -2.60
CA SER A 142 -2.78 -3.11 -3.62
C SER A 142 -1.34 -2.63 -3.56
N VAL A 143 -0.42 -3.39 -4.15
CA VAL A 143 1.01 -3.06 -4.22
C VAL A 143 1.58 -3.41 -5.58
N MET A 144 2.50 -2.58 -6.06
CA MET A 144 3.40 -2.89 -7.16
C MET A 144 4.83 -2.84 -6.63
N VAL A 145 5.61 -3.88 -6.92
CA VAL A 145 7.04 -3.96 -6.58
C VAL A 145 7.83 -4.05 -7.86
N GLY A 146 8.91 -3.28 -7.95
CA GLY A 146 9.83 -3.32 -9.06
C GLY A 146 11.26 -3.08 -8.62
N HIS A 147 12.21 -3.24 -9.55
CA HIS A 147 13.63 -3.04 -9.26
C HIS A 147 14.40 -2.50 -10.45
N SER A 148 15.52 -1.87 -10.15
CA SER A 148 16.64 -1.54 -11.03
C SER A 148 17.85 -2.40 -10.64
N PRO A 149 19.01 -2.27 -11.30
CA PRO A 149 20.24 -2.94 -10.85
C PRO A 149 20.69 -2.57 -9.43
N SER A 150 20.26 -1.43 -8.88
CA SER A 150 20.76 -0.88 -7.62
C SER A 150 19.67 -0.78 -6.53
N GLU A 151 18.43 -0.58 -6.91
CA GLU A 151 17.32 -0.27 -6.00
C GLU A 151 16.08 -1.12 -6.26
N PHE A 152 15.26 -1.24 -5.21
CA PHE A 152 13.88 -1.71 -5.27
C PHE A 152 12.93 -0.56 -4.92
N PHE A 153 11.72 -0.62 -5.47
CA PHE A 153 10.64 0.26 -5.08
C PHE A 153 9.35 -0.50 -4.81
N PHE A 154 8.55 0.06 -3.93
CA PHE A 154 7.19 -0.38 -3.62
C PHE A 154 6.27 0.81 -3.86
N ASP A 155 5.32 0.67 -4.77
CA ASP A 155 4.20 1.58 -4.92
C ASP A 155 2.99 0.97 -4.22
N PHE A 156 2.64 1.52 -3.07
CA PHE A 156 1.43 1.17 -2.36
C PHE A 156 0.27 1.93 -2.98
N ILE A 157 -0.76 1.21 -3.40
CA ILE A 157 -1.83 1.77 -4.23
C ILE A 157 -3.15 1.68 -3.49
N THR A 158 -3.90 2.78 -3.52
CA THR A 158 -5.29 2.83 -3.11
C THR A 158 -6.16 2.83 -4.35
N GLY A 159 -6.78 1.68 -4.62
CA GLY A 159 -7.61 1.47 -5.81
C GLY A 159 -9.08 1.72 -5.49
N PHE A 160 -9.52 2.98 -5.39
CA PHE A 160 -10.92 3.36 -5.22
C PHE A 160 -11.39 4.18 -6.42
N TYR A 161 -12.73 4.14 -6.65
CA TYR A 161 -13.34 5.03 -7.62
C TYR A 161 -13.14 6.49 -7.21
N PRO A 162 -12.96 7.44 -8.14
CA PRO A 162 -12.93 7.28 -9.59
C PRO A 162 -11.57 6.86 -10.16
N THR A 163 -10.48 6.92 -9.41
CA THR A 163 -9.13 6.72 -9.94
C THR A 163 -8.23 6.09 -8.88
N ALA A 164 -7.56 5.00 -9.22
CA ALA A 164 -6.51 4.44 -8.39
C ALA A 164 -5.33 5.44 -8.27
N ALA A 165 -4.75 5.52 -7.07
CA ALA A 165 -3.62 6.40 -6.81
C ALA A 165 -2.56 5.73 -5.93
N VAL A 166 -1.30 6.06 -6.17
CA VAL A 166 -0.20 5.68 -5.28
C VAL A 166 -0.33 6.51 -4.00
N SER A 167 -0.54 5.82 -2.86
CA SER A 167 -0.67 6.43 -1.54
C SER A 167 0.67 6.59 -0.82
N ALA A 168 1.63 5.68 -1.12
CA ALA A 168 3.01 5.78 -0.65
C ALA A 168 3.95 5.13 -1.67
N ARG A 169 5.12 5.73 -1.88
CA ARG A 169 6.21 5.19 -2.69
C ARG A 169 7.43 5.03 -1.82
N ILE A 170 7.93 3.80 -1.70
CA ILE A 170 9.07 3.44 -0.86
C ILE A 170 10.19 2.97 -1.77
N MET A 171 11.40 3.46 -1.54
CA MET A 171 12.60 3.02 -2.24
C MET A 171 13.59 2.44 -1.25
N THR A 172 14.30 1.40 -1.65
CA THR A 172 15.35 0.78 -0.84
C THR A 172 16.48 0.28 -1.74
N SER A 173 17.70 0.23 -1.22
CA SER A 173 18.79 -0.38 -1.98
C SER A 173 18.66 -1.90 -2.04
N ALA A 174 19.27 -2.50 -3.06
CA ALA A 174 19.33 -3.94 -3.23
C ALA A 174 19.90 -4.66 -1.99
N HIS A 175 20.81 -4.02 -1.25
CA HIS A 175 21.40 -4.56 -0.01
C HIS A 175 20.38 -4.78 1.12
N HIS A 176 19.37 -3.90 1.22
CA HIS A 176 18.38 -3.96 2.30
C HIS A 176 17.21 -4.88 1.96
N MET A 177 16.94 -5.10 0.66
CA MET A 177 15.78 -5.84 0.19
C MET A 177 15.64 -7.24 0.80
N PRO A 178 16.68 -8.10 0.89
CA PRO A 178 16.55 -9.41 1.51
C PRO A 178 16.02 -9.37 2.95
N ARG A 179 16.52 -8.42 3.77
CA ARG A 179 16.04 -8.26 5.16
C ARG A 179 14.62 -7.78 5.26
N ILE A 180 14.21 -6.89 4.34
CA ILE A 180 12.83 -6.43 4.26
C ILE A 180 11.92 -7.61 3.94
N VAL A 181 12.25 -8.41 2.92
CA VAL A 181 11.50 -9.61 2.53
C VAL A 181 11.41 -10.60 3.68
N ASP A 182 12.51 -10.87 4.37
CA ASP A 182 12.53 -11.79 5.52
C ASP A 182 11.65 -11.28 6.66
N THR A 183 11.69 -9.97 6.94
CA THR A 183 10.85 -9.36 7.98
C THR A 183 9.37 -9.48 7.64
N LEU A 184 8.98 -9.20 6.39
CA LEU A 184 7.61 -9.33 5.91
C LEU A 184 7.12 -10.78 5.99
N LYS A 185 7.93 -11.75 5.54
CA LYS A 185 7.63 -13.19 5.63
C LYS A 185 7.44 -13.65 7.07
N MET A 186 8.35 -13.26 7.97
CA MET A 186 8.25 -13.61 9.39
C MET A 186 7.00 -13.03 10.05
N ALA A 187 6.68 -11.76 9.78
CA ALA A 187 5.48 -11.12 10.32
C ALA A 187 4.21 -11.83 9.84
N MET A 188 4.13 -12.17 8.56
CA MET A 188 2.98 -12.91 8.02
C MET A 188 2.86 -14.31 8.63
N GLN A 189 3.98 -15.01 8.85
CA GLN A 189 3.98 -16.31 9.52
C GLN A 189 3.52 -16.22 10.98
N GLN A 190 3.98 -15.21 11.71
CA GLN A 190 3.56 -14.97 13.10
C GLN A 190 2.07 -14.62 13.18
N TYR A 191 1.57 -13.81 12.25
CA TYR A 191 0.14 -13.50 12.12
C TYR A 191 -0.70 -14.76 11.93
N ARG A 192 -0.33 -15.62 10.97
CA ARG A 192 -1.02 -16.89 10.71
C ARG A 192 -1.04 -17.79 11.94
N ASN A 193 0.08 -17.91 12.64
CA ASN A 193 0.16 -18.74 13.86
C ASN A 193 -0.72 -18.18 15.00
N ARG A 194 -0.91 -16.86 15.06
CA ARG A 194 -1.67 -16.19 16.12
C ARG A 194 -3.16 -16.20 15.86
N TYR A 195 -3.57 -15.88 14.63
CA TYR A 195 -4.97 -15.63 14.29
C TYR A 195 -5.62 -16.73 13.45
N ASN A 196 -4.83 -17.54 12.74
CA ASN A 196 -5.28 -18.67 11.94
C ASN A 196 -4.40 -19.89 12.22
N PRO A 197 -4.34 -20.40 13.46
CA PRO A 197 -3.51 -21.57 13.76
C PRO A 197 -4.00 -22.77 12.92
N PRO A 198 -3.07 -23.65 12.46
CA PRO A 198 -3.46 -24.87 11.79
C PRO A 198 -4.35 -25.70 12.73
N PRO A 199 -5.33 -26.48 12.21
CA PRO A 199 -6.16 -27.33 13.03
C PRO A 199 -5.27 -28.26 13.85
N ASN A 200 -5.53 -28.33 15.16
CA ASN A 200 -4.85 -29.30 16.04
C ASN A 200 -5.20 -30.70 15.54
N ASN A 201 -4.26 -31.35 14.87
CA ASN A 201 -4.32 -32.79 14.64
C ASN A 201 -4.01 -33.47 15.99
N GLY A 202 -5.08 -33.64 16.80
CA GLY A 202 -5.04 -34.45 18.02
C GLY A 202 -4.97 -35.93 17.74
#